data_5a01d59d8736881fa9c32654bc8aa9d4
#
_entry.id   5a01d59d8736881fa9c32654bc8aa9d4
#
_cell.length_a   1.000
_cell.length_b   1.000
_cell.length_c   1.000
_cell.angle_alpha   90.00
_cell.angle_beta   90.00
_cell.angle_gamma   90.00
#
_symmetry.space_group_name_H-M   'P 1'
#
loop_
_entity.id
_entity.type
_entity.pdbx_description
1 polymer ?
#
loop_
_entity_poly.entity_id
_entity_poly.type
_entity_poly.pdbx_seq_one_letter_code
_entity_poly.pdbx_strand_id
1 'polypeptide(L)' 'MAKPAPTTPLTTALLGEIAVETLPAGVFNVIIDDNDLGPLLSAHPDIAKVSFTGSTATGRRVMESAAGTLKR' A
#
# COMPACT_ATOMS: atom_id res chain seq x y z
N MET A 1 3.53 0.77 5.31
CA MET A 1 3.14 1.77 4.29
C MET A 1 1.69 1.57 3.89
N ALA A 2 0.96 2.64 3.77
CA ALA A 2 -0.42 2.62 3.30
C ALA A 2 -0.55 3.43 2.00
N LYS A 3 -1.27 2.88 1.02
CA LYS A 3 -1.56 3.54 -0.25
C LYS A 3 -3.08 3.55 -0.45
N PRO A 4 -3.75 4.68 -0.31
CA PRO A 4 -5.19 4.77 -0.54
C PRO A 4 -5.53 4.70 -2.03
N ALA A 5 -6.82 4.51 -2.32
CA ALA A 5 -7.32 4.71 -3.67
C ALA A 5 -7.09 6.16 -4.10
N PRO A 6 -6.75 6.42 -5.37
CA PRO A 6 -6.43 7.78 -5.82
C PRO A 6 -7.60 8.76 -5.68
N THR A 7 -8.83 8.25 -5.66
CA THR A 7 -10.04 9.08 -5.53
C THR A 7 -10.45 9.37 -4.09
N THR A 8 -9.88 8.69 -3.09
CA THR A 8 -10.28 8.80 -1.68
C THR A 8 -9.07 8.83 -0.72
N PRO A 9 -8.12 9.77 -0.90
CA PRO A 9 -6.88 9.73 -0.13
C PRO A 9 -6.94 10.44 1.23
N LEU A 10 -7.95 11.29 1.50
CA LEU A 10 -7.94 12.22 2.61
C LEU A 10 -7.92 11.54 3.98
N THR A 11 -8.72 10.49 4.18
CA THR A 11 -8.78 9.78 5.46
C THR A 11 -7.46 9.07 5.77
N THR A 12 -6.83 8.48 4.77
CA THR A 12 -5.53 7.83 4.92
C THR A 12 -4.42 8.85 5.20
N ALA A 13 -4.46 10.01 4.55
CA ALA A 13 -3.53 11.10 4.82
C ALA A 13 -3.66 11.60 6.27
N LEU A 14 -4.89 11.73 6.77
CA LEU A 14 -5.15 12.10 8.17
C LEU A 14 -4.60 11.06 9.14
N LEU A 15 -4.77 9.78 8.82
CA LEU A 15 -4.18 8.70 9.62
C LEU A 15 -2.65 8.80 9.67
N GLY A 16 -2.02 9.17 8.56
CA GLY A 16 -0.58 9.44 8.51
C GLY A 16 -0.15 10.58 9.44
N GLU A 17 -0.91 11.66 9.49
CA GLU A 17 -0.66 12.77 10.42
C GLU A 17 -0.76 12.34 11.89
N ILE A 18 -1.76 11.54 12.22
CA ILE A 18 -1.93 10.98 13.57
C ILE A 18 -0.74 10.07 13.92
N ALA A 19 -0.28 9.26 12.99
CA ALA A 19 0.83 8.35 13.20
C ALA A 19 2.15 9.08 13.48
N VAL A 20 2.38 10.25 12.89
CA VAL A 20 3.56 11.08 13.16
C VAL A 20 3.63 11.48 14.64
N GLU A 21 2.49 11.72 15.28
CA GLU A 21 2.41 12.12 16.69
C GLU A 21 2.49 10.93 17.67
N THR A 22 2.14 9.73 17.23
CA THR A 22 1.95 8.56 18.10
C THR A 22 2.97 7.45 17.91
N LEU A 23 3.64 7.39 16.77
CA LEU A 23 4.60 6.33 16.42
C LEU A 23 5.99 6.92 16.17
N PRO A 24 7.06 6.11 16.33
CA PRO A 24 8.40 6.53 15.95
C PRO A 24 8.47 6.93 14.48
N ALA A 25 9.35 7.83 14.14
CA ALA A 25 9.54 8.31 12.77
C ALA A 25 9.84 7.16 11.81
N GLY A 26 9.17 7.16 10.65
CA GLY A 26 9.39 6.18 9.59
C GLY A 26 8.69 4.83 9.76
N VAL A 27 7.99 4.58 10.87
CA VAL A 27 7.29 3.32 11.11
C VAL A 27 6.03 3.20 10.25
N PHE A 28 5.26 4.28 10.14
CA PHE A 28 4.05 4.32 9.31
C PHE A 28 4.19 5.41 8.25
N ASN A 29 4.03 5.02 7.00
CA ASN A 29 4.17 5.93 5.86
C ASN A 29 2.94 5.85 4.97
N VAL A 30 2.52 6.98 4.41
CA VAL A 30 1.43 7.07 3.45
C VAL A 30 1.98 7.57 2.13
N ILE A 31 1.61 6.91 1.04
CA ILE A 31 1.94 7.33 -0.31
C ILE A 31 0.65 7.50 -1.12
N ILE A 32 0.55 8.61 -1.83
CA ILE A 32 -0.62 8.93 -2.66
C ILE A 32 -0.18 8.92 -4.11
N ASP A 33 -0.98 8.30 -4.98
CA ASP A 33 -0.65 8.13 -6.39
C ASP A 33 -1.87 8.35 -7.30
N ASP A 34 -1.63 8.32 -8.59
CA ASP A 34 -2.63 8.34 -9.66
C ASP A 34 -2.90 6.92 -10.19
N ASN A 35 -2.96 5.92 -9.30
CA ASN A 35 -3.19 4.52 -9.64
C ASN A 35 -2.06 3.85 -10.41
N ASP A 36 -0.83 4.29 -10.22
CA ASP A 36 0.36 3.80 -10.93
C ASP A 36 1.36 3.06 -10.03
N LEU A 37 1.35 3.30 -8.71
CA LEU A 37 2.32 2.73 -7.79
C LEU A 37 1.95 1.34 -7.25
N GLY A 38 0.68 0.95 -7.34
CA GLY A 38 0.22 -0.35 -6.82
C GLY A 38 1.01 -1.54 -7.36
N PRO A 39 1.15 -1.69 -8.69
CA PRO A 39 1.94 -2.77 -9.28
C PRO A 39 3.40 -2.75 -8.86
N LEU A 40 4.00 -1.58 -8.73
CA LEU A 40 5.37 -1.43 -8.30
C LEU A 40 5.57 -1.93 -6.87
N LEU A 41 4.67 -1.57 -5.96
CA LEU A 41 4.72 -2.00 -4.57
C LEU A 41 4.51 -3.51 -4.42
N SER A 42 3.52 -4.07 -5.13
CA SER A 42 3.23 -5.51 -5.02
C SER A 42 4.32 -6.39 -5.62
N ALA A 43 5.13 -5.88 -6.53
CA ALA A 43 6.25 -6.61 -7.13
C ALA A 43 7.60 -6.34 -6.46
N HIS A 44 7.70 -5.34 -5.59
CA HIS A 44 8.99 -4.89 -5.06
C HIS A 44 9.60 -5.92 -4.10
N PRO A 45 10.88 -6.32 -4.30
CA PRO A 45 11.50 -7.38 -3.49
C PRO A 45 11.69 -7.02 -2.01
N ASP A 46 11.77 -5.73 -1.67
CA ASP A 46 11.96 -5.28 -0.30
C ASP A 46 10.66 -5.16 0.49
N ILE A 47 9.52 -5.42 -0.13
CA ILE A 47 8.22 -5.47 0.55
C ILE A 47 7.89 -6.92 0.87
N ALA A 48 7.80 -7.24 2.16
CA ALA A 48 7.63 -8.61 2.63
C ALA A 48 6.17 -9.08 2.62
N LYS A 49 5.22 -8.16 2.75
CA LYS A 49 3.78 -8.47 2.85
C LYS A 49 2.94 -7.40 2.17
N VAL A 50 1.89 -7.84 1.48
CA VAL A 50 0.88 -6.95 0.89
C VAL A 50 -0.48 -7.33 1.44
N SER A 51 -1.24 -6.32 1.88
CA SER A 51 -2.64 -6.46 2.23
C SER A 51 -3.47 -5.59 1.29
N PHE A 52 -4.48 -6.18 0.69
CA PHE A 52 -5.31 -5.50 -0.30
C PHE A 52 -6.79 -5.77 -0.05
N THR A 53 -7.58 -4.71 -0.11
CA THR A 53 -9.04 -4.79 -0.10
C THR A 53 -9.56 -4.01 -1.30
N GLY A 54 -10.38 -4.65 -2.12
CA GLY A 54 -10.92 -4.02 -3.32
C GLY A 54 -11.53 -5.05 -4.28
N SER A 55 -11.48 -4.77 -5.58
CA SER A 55 -12.08 -5.65 -6.59
C SER A 55 -11.33 -6.99 -6.69
N THR A 56 -12.06 -8.04 -7.04
CA THR A 56 -11.49 -9.38 -7.28
C THR A 56 -10.45 -9.36 -8.41
N ALA A 57 -10.72 -8.61 -9.47
CA ALA A 57 -9.79 -8.51 -10.62
C ALA A 57 -8.45 -7.90 -10.19
N THR A 58 -8.47 -6.81 -9.44
CA THR A 58 -7.25 -6.20 -8.92
C THR A 58 -6.56 -7.09 -7.90
N GLY A 59 -7.33 -7.75 -7.03
CA GLY A 59 -6.80 -8.70 -6.05
C GLY A 59 -6.00 -9.83 -6.70
N ARG A 60 -6.48 -10.38 -7.80
CA ARG A 60 -5.75 -11.40 -8.58
C ARG A 60 -4.41 -10.86 -9.10
N ARG A 61 -4.40 -9.66 -9.64
CA ARG A 61 -3.16 -9.03 -10.13
C ARG A 61 -2.16 -8.80 -9.00
N VAL A 62 -2.63 -8.39 -7.84
CA VAL A 62 -1.77 -8.22 -6.66
C VAL A 62 -1.18 -9.56 -6.25
N MET A 63 -1.96 -10.63 -6.19
CA MET A 63 -1.47 -11.97 -5.85
C MET A 63 -0.44 -12.47 -6.86
N GLU A 64 -0.70 -12.34 -8.15
CA GLU A 64 0.25 -12.72 -9.20
C GLU A 64 1.57 -11.97 -9.08
N SER A 65 1.50 -10.66 -8.88
CA SER A 65 2.67 -9.80 -8.72
C SER A 65 3.47 -10.15 -7.46
N ALA A 66 2.79 -10.39 -6.35
CA ALA A 66 3.41 -10.72 -5.07
C ALA A 66 4.03 -12.13 -5.04
N ALA A 67 3.50 -13.04 -5.84
CA ALA A 67 3.99 -14.43 -5.90
C ALA A 67 5.44 -14.52 -6.36
N GLY A 68 5.89 -13.61 -7.21
CA GLY A 68 7.27 -13.60 -7.72
C GLY A 68 8.35 -13.48 -6.64
N THR A 69 8.02 -12.89 -5.51
CA THR A 69 8.92 -12.76 -4.35
C THR A 69 8.39 -13.46 -3.11
N LEU A 70 7.40 -14.32 -3.25
CA LEU A 70 6.78 -15.09 -2.17
C LEU A 70 6.27 -14.22 -1.02
N LYS A 71 5.68 -13.06 -1.33
CA LYS A 71 5.08 -12.19 -0.32
C LYS A 71 3.89 -12.85 0.39
N ARG A 72 3.69 -12.41 1.57
CA ARG A 72 2.50 -12.77 2.34
C ARG A 72 1.34 -11.81 2.08
#